data_c778acd2416f74568e1c72efe8f91d3c
#
_entry.id   c778acd2416f74568e1c72efe8f91d3c
#
_cell.length_a   1.000
_cell.length_b   1.000
_cell.length_c   1.000
_cell.angle_alpha   90.00
_cell.angle_beta   90.00
_cell.angle_gamma   90.00
#
_symmetry.space_group_name_H-M   'P 1'
#
loop_
_entity.id
_entity.type
_entity.pdbx_description
1 polymer ?
#
loop_
_entity_poly.entity_id
_entity_poly.type
_entity_poly.pdbx_seq_one_letter_code
_entity_poly.pdbx_strand_id
1 'polypeptide(L)'
;MLSLRIKAIATSVGAAHKDTDMKTMKTFGNSNSFLLLLLVVLSTIAQAQINSTPTAQQETELAIQLAADRPIAAGQSYWLEELTWMEIRDLIADGATTIIIPTGGIEENGPYLATGKHNLILEATCPEIAEKLGNALCAPIVKFVPEGNIDPPSGSMLFPGTISLTQATYEALLLDISSSLKQSGFTDIVLIGDSGGNQSGMANVAAKLTESWNSESARIHFVREFYDPGWEATEQYTERELGIAESRHDGYHDDIWVTAMMMVTEPEQVRYRQRIEAGLASINGIAIDSLDEAVQLGRKMIEFRAGFTADAIRDVVSN
;
A
#
# COMPACT_ATOMS: atom_id res chain seq x y z
N MET A 1 1.42 15.02 -28.77
CA MET A 1 1.18 16.47 -28.85
C MET A 1 2.21 17.31 -28.09
N LEU A 2 2.90 16.80 -27.09
CA LEU A 2 3.94 17.54 -26.33
C LEU A 2 5.22 17.78 -27.15
N SER A 3 5.58 16.88 -28.03
CA SER A 3 6.82 16.95 -28.85
C SER A 3 6.76 18.03 -29.95
N LEU A 4 5.59 18.43 -30.43
CA LEU A 4 5.46 19.48 -31.46
C LEU A 4 5.52 20.90 -30.89
N ARG A 5 5.19 21.10 -29.61
CA ARG A 5 5.25 22.44 -28.99
C ARG A 5 6.66 22.85 -28.57
N ILE A 6 7.55 21.90 -28.30
CA ILE A 6 8.96 22.19 -27.95
C ILE A 6 9.74 22.67 -29.19
N LYS A 7 9.41 22.18 -30.41
CA LYS A 7 10.05 22.64 -31.64
C LYS A 7 9.65 24.05 -32.04
N ALA A 8 8.44 24.51 -31.70
CA ALA A 8 7.96 25.86 -32.03
C ALA A 8 8.64 26.93 -31.17
N ILE A 9 9.02 26.62 -29.94
CA ILE A 9 9.71 27.57 -29.04
C ILE A 9 11.18 27.75 -29.43
N ALA A 10 11.83 26.71 -29.92
CA ALA A 10 13.22 26.77 -30.35
C ALA A 10 13.40 27.59 -31.66
N THR A 11 12.38 27.66 -32.51
CA THR A 11 12.43 28.40 -33.77
C THR A 11 12.14 29.92 -33.63
N SER A 12 11.45 30.33 -32.56
CA SER A 12 11.14 31.77 -32.34
C SER A 12 12.29 32.53 -31.65
N VAL A 13 13.21 31.84 -30.99
CA VAL A 13 14.39 32.45 -30.34
C VAL A 13 15.56 32.61 -31.32
N GLY A 14 15.54 31.91 -32.47
CA GLY A 14 16.60 31.96 -33.49
C GLY A 14 16.48 33.09 -34.50
N ALA A 15 15.37 33.86 -34.54
CA ALA A 15 15.12 34.86 -35.59
C ALA A 15 15.40 36.32 -35.19
N ALA A 16 15.83 36.59 -33.95
CA ALA A 16 15.98 37.97 -33.44
C ALA A 16 17.42 38.45 -33.27
N HIS A 17 18.41 37.76 -33.86
CA HIS A 17 19.84 38.17 -33.71
C HIS A 17 20.59 38.07 -35.02
N LYS A 18 20.27 38.97 -35.99
CA LYS A 18 21.16 39.36 -37.04
C LYS A 18 21.07 40.88 -37.16
N ASP A 19 22.08 41.53 -36.72
CA ASP A 19 22.66 42.82 -36.93
C ASP A 19 22.93 43.57 -35.61
N THR A 20 24.08 43.35 -35.05
CA THR A 20 24.87 44.38 -34.39
C THR A 20 26.31 43.89 -34.21
N ASP A 21 27.21 44.75 -34.66
CA ASP A 21 28.65 44.73 -34.67
C ASP A 21 29.42 43.82 -33.72
N MET A 22 30.32 43.09 -34.37
CA MET A 22 31.37 42.28 -33.78
C MET A 22 32.59 43.15 -33.42
N LYS A 23 32.64 43.69 -32.22
CA LYS A 23 33.92 44.03 -31.56
C LYS A 23 33.80 44.00 -30.04
N THR A 24 34.65 43.15 -29.45
CA THR A 24 35.06 43.13 -28.05
C THR A 24 34.02 42.74 -27.02
N MET A 25 34.00 41.44 -26.69
CA MET A 25 34.15 41.05 -25.27
C MET A 25 34.55 39.56 -25.16
N LYS A 26 35.84 39.31 -24.95
CA LYS A 26 36.27 38.06 -24.30
C LYS A 26 35.90 38.17 -22.85
N THR A 27 34.90 37.37 -22.39
CA THR A 27 34.85 36.90 -21.02
C THR A 27 34.01 35.63 -20.97
N PHE A 28 34.60 34.65 -20.41
CA PHE A 28 34.10 33.35 -19.99
C PHE A 28 32.69 33.40 -19.44
N GLY A 29 31.76 32.73 -20.08
CA GLY A 29 30.45 32.41 -19.55
C GLY A 29 30.16 30.93 -19.80
N ASN A 30 30.31 30.12 -18.76
CA ASN A 30 30.10 28.69 -18.76
C ASN A 30 28.66 28.38 -19.23
N SER A 31 28.45 27.81 -20.41
CA SER A 31 27.12 27.43 -20.94
C SER A 31 26.37 26.47 -20.00
N ASN A 32 27.07 25.76 -19.14
CA ASN A 32 26.51 24.90 -18.10
C ASN A 32 25.81 25.69 -16.99
N SER A 33 26.26 26.91 -16.68
CA SER A 33 25.60 27.75 -15.63
C SER A 33 24.26 28.31 -16.09
N PHE A 34 24.12 28.62 -17.40
CA PHE A 34 22.84 29.11 -17.96
C PHE A 34 21.80 27.98 -18.05
N LEU A 35 22.25 26.76 -18.41
CA LEU A 35 21.38 25.57 -18.44
C LEU A 35 20.93 25.18 -17.03
N LEU A 36 21.83 25.28 -16.05
CA LEU A 36 21.51 25.01 -14.64
C LEU A 36 20.49 26.02 -14.09
N LEU A 37 20.66 27.30 -14.42
CA LEU A 37 19.72 28.37 -14.00
C LEU A 37 18.33 28.18 -14.64
N LEU A 38 18.28 27.78 -15.91
CA LEU A 38 17.02 27.50 -16.61
C LEU A 38 16.30 26.29 -16.03
N LEU A 39 17.03 25.23 -15.67
CA LEU A 39 16.50 24.04 -15.00
C LEU A 39 15.96 24.35 -13.59
N VAL A 40 16.67 25.18 -12.82
CA VAL A 40 16.23 25.62 -11.50
C VAL A 40 14.98 26.50 -11.62
N VAL A 41 14.91 27.43 -12.58
CA VAL A 41 13.73 28.27 -12.80
C VAL A 41 12.53 27.44 -13.29
N LEU A 42 12.73 26.47 -14.17
CA LEU A 42 11.66 25.57 -14.63
C LEU A 42 11.16 24.64 -13.50
N SER A 43 12.05 24.16 -12.63
CA SER A 43 11.66 23.37 -11.48
C SER A 43 10.91 24.17 -10.42
N THR A 44 11.30 25.42 -10.19
CA THR A 44 10.57 26.31 -9.24
C THR A 44 9.21 26.73 -9.80
N ILE A 45 9.06 26.93 -11.11
CA ILE A 45 7.77 27.24 -11.74
C ILE A 45 6.85 26.00 -11.68
N ALA A 46 7.36 24.81 -11.96
CA ALA A 46 6.60 23.57 -11.85
C ALA A 46 6.15 23.30 -10.40
N GLN A 47 7.04 23.51 -9.42
CA GLN A 47 6.71 23.38 -7.99
C GLN A 47 5.70 24.44 -7.53
N ALA A 48 5.80 25.67 -8.05
CA ALA A 48 4.85 26.74 -7.75
C ALA A 48 3.45 26.45 -8.31
N GLN A 49 3.33 25.75 -9.44
CA GLN A 49 2.03 25.33 -10.00
C GLN A 49 1.37 24.21 -9.21
N ILE A 50 2.17 23.30 -8.62
CA ILE A 50 1.66 22.21 -7.78
C ILE A 50 1.11 22.77 -6.46
N ASN A 51 1.69 23.84 -5.94
CA ASN A 51 1.36 24.43 -4.64
C ASN A 51 0.48 25.69 -4.73
N SER A 52 0.01 26.05 -5.94
CA SER A 52 -0.85 27.24 -6.08
C SER A 52 -2.27 26.96 -5.61
N THR A 53 -2.82 27.85 -4.81
CA THR A 53 -4.24 27.86 -4.48
C THR A 53 -5.05 27.98 -5.78
N PRO A 54 -6.10 27.16 -5.98
CA PRO A 54 -6.95 27.26 -7.17
C PRO A 54 -7.52 28.68 -7.36
N THR A 55 -7.65 29.11 -8.58
CA THR A 55 -8.39 30.35 -8.88
C THR A 55 -9.90 30.12 -8.71
N ALA A 56 -10.68 31.16 -8.51
CA ALA A 56 -12.13 31.05 -8.39
C ALA A 56 -12.81 30.37 -9.60
N GLN A 57 -12.22 30.51 -10.79
CA GLN A 57 -12.70 29.80 -11.98
C GLN A 57 -12.41 28.30 -11.88
N GLN A 58 -11.20 27.90 -11.46
CA GLN A 58 -10.83 26.50 -11.24
C GLN A 58 -11.67 25.84 -10.14
N GLU A 59 -11.96 26.57 -9.06
CA GLU A 59 -12.86 26.10 -7.99
C GLU A 59 -14.27 25.85 -8.53
N THR A 60 -14.80 26.74 -9.40
CA THR A 60 -16.11 26.57 -10.01
C THR A 60 -16.13 25.36 -10.95
N GLU A 61 -15.13 25.21 -11.80
CA GLU A 61 -15.00 24.08 -12.71
C GLU A 61 -14.87 22.75 -11.95
N LEU A 62 -14.09 22.73 -10.85
CA LEU A 62 -13.96 21.57 -9.98
C LEU A 62 -15.29 21.21 -9.31
N ALA A 63 -16.03 22.20 -8.79
CA ALA A 63 -17.33 21.95 -8.17
C ALA A 63 -18.33 21.34 -9.16
N ILE A 64 -18.34 21.78 -10.41
CA ILE A 64 -19.17 21.18 -11.47
C ILE A 64 -18.75 19.74 -11.74
N GLN A 65 -17.46 19.46 -11.83
CA GLN A 65 -16.96 18.10 -12.04
C GLN A 65 -17.30 17.17 -10.88
N LEU A 66 -17.11 17.65 -9.64
CA LEU A 66 -17.42 16.89 -8.44
C LEU A 66 -18.93 16.59 -8.29
N ALA A 67 -19.80 17.44 -8.82
CA ALA A 67 -21.25 17.26 -8.81
C ALA A 67 -21.80 16.44 -10.01
N ALA A 68 -20.96 16.15 -11.00
CA ALA A 68 -21.42 15.46 -12.20
C ALA A 68 -21.79 13.99 -11.93
N ASP A 69 -22.85 13.52 -12.59
CA ASP A 69 -23.23 12.10 -12.55
C ASP A 69 -22.17 11.24 -13.23
N ARG A 70 -22.00 10.00 -12.76
CA ARG A 70 -21.14 9.03 -13.42
C ARG A 70 -21.69 8.69 -14.81
N PRO A 71 -20.84 8.72 -15.86
CA PRO A 71 -21.28 8.43 -17.25
C PRO A 71 -21.50 6.93 -17.51
N ILE A 72 -21.00 6.06 -16.63
CA ILE A 72 -21.07 4.59 -16.73
C ILE A 72 -21.40 3.97 -15.37
N ALA A 73 -21.83 2.71 -15.39
CA ALA A 73 -22.06 1.95 -14.16
C ALA A 73 -20.76 1.78 -13.34
N ALA A 74 -20.90 1.61 -12.02
CA ALA A 74 -19.76 1.34 -11.14
C ALA A 74 -19.14 -0.03 -11.42
N GLY A 75 -17.81 -0.11 -11.28
CA GLY A 75 -17.12 -1.35 -11.06
C GLY A 75 -17.44 -1.93 -9.67
N GLN A 76 -17.01 -3.16 -9.44
CA GLN A 76 -17.12 -3.80 -8.13
C GLN A 76 -15.73 -4.16 -7.64
N SER A 77 -15.24 -3.41 -6.68
CA SER A 77 -13.98 -3.70 -5.98
C SER A 77 -14.01 -3.10 -4.57
N TYR A 78 -13.30 -3.75 -3.65
CA TYR A 78 -12.97 -3.17 -2.35
C TYR A 78 -11.64 -2.41 -2.36
N TRP A 79 -10.83 -2.55 -3.44
CA TRP A 79 -9.55 -1.85 -3.57
C TRP A 79 -9.75 -0.45 -4.13
N LEU A 80 -9.33 0.56 -3.39
CA LEU A 80 -9.44 1.97 -3.77
C LEU A 80 -8.74 2.27 -5.11
N GLU A 81 -7.61 1.62 -5.37
CA GLU A 81 -6.83 1.81 -6.61
C GLU A 81 -7.46 1.20 -7.87
N GLU A 82 -8.47 0.36 -7.71
CA GLU A 82 -9.24 -0.25 -8.80
C GLU A 82 -10.54 0.52 -9.10
N LEU A 83 -10.84 1.55 -8.32
CA LEU A 83 -12.02 2.40 -8.45
C LEU A 83 -11.68 3.74 -9.08
N THR A 84 -12.60 4.29 -9.86
CA THR A 84 -12.50 5.67 -10.33
C THR A 84 -12.82 6.65 -9.19
N TRP A 85 -12.33 7.89 -9.29
CA TRP A 85 -12.63 8.91 -8.27
C TRP A 85 -14.14 9.18 -8.09
N MET A 86 -14.95 9.01 -9.15
CA MET A 86 -16.41 9.17 -9.08
C MET A 86 -17.06 8.02 -8.31
N GLU A 87 -16.56 6.80 -8.46
CA GLU A 87 -17.03 5.64 -7.69
C GLU A 87 -16.69 5.80 -6.21
N ILE A 88 -15.47 6.24 -5.90
CA ILE A 88 -15.05 6.51 -4.51
C ILE A 88 -15.91 7.61 -3.89
N ARG A 89 -16.16 8.73 -4.61
CA ARG A 89 -17.05 9.80 -4.16
C ARG A 89 -18.44 9.27 -3.80
N ASP A 90 -19.03 8.49 -4.71
CA ASP A 90 -20.37 7.97 -4.53
C ASP A 90 -20.43 6.96 -3.38
N LEU A 91 -19.45 6.07 -3.26
CA LEU A 91 -19.35 5.12 -2.14
C LEU A 91 -19.23 5.82 -0.78
N ILE A 92 -18.43 6.89 -0.68
CA ILE A 92 -18.34 7.68 0.55
C ILE A 92 -19.69 8.35 0.85
N ALA A 93 -20.36 8.91 -0.16
CA ALA A 93 -21.68 9.49 0.00
C ALA A 93 -22.75 8.48 0.42
N ASP A 94 -22.61 7.23 -0.01
CA ASP A 94 -23.47 6.10 0.34
C ASP A 94 -23.10 5.43 1.69
N GLY A 95 -22.08 5.96 2.40
CA GLY A 95 -21.72 5.53 3.75
C GLY A 95 -20.49 4.65 3.88
N ALA A 96 -19.70 4.44 2.82
CA ALA A 96 -18.38 3.78 2.91
C ALA A 96 -17.35 4.76 3.52
N THR A 97 -17.42 4.95 4.82
CA THR A 97 -16.62 5.95 5.56
C THR A 97 -15.35 5.39 6.20
N THR A 98 -15.19 4.08 6.21
CA THR A 98 -14.01 3.39 6.75
C THR A 98 -13.02 3.06 5.62
N ILE A 99 -11.73 3.34 5.83
CA ILE A 99 -10.65 2.94 4.94
C ILE A 99 -9.60 2.15 5.70
N ILE A 100 -9.28 0.96 5.23
CA ILE A 100 -8.25 0.10 5.80
C ILE A 100 -6.96 0.35 5.03
N ILE A 101 -5.87 0.67 5.72
CA ILE A 101 -4.51 0.77 5.18
C ILE A 101 -3.76 -0.51 5.56
N PRO A 102 -3.67 -1.50 4.67
CA PRO A 102 -2.94 -2.72 4.92
C PRO A 102 -1.44 -2.49 4.72
N THR A 103 -0.62 -2.91 5.68
CA THR A 103 0.84 -2.83 5.60
C THR A 103 1.44 -4.23 5.58
N GLY A 104 2.15 -4.54 4.51
CA GLY A 104 2.71 -5.86 4.25
C GLY A 104 4.18 -5.95 4.64
N GLY A 105 5.02 -6.26 3.68
CA GLY A 105 6.46 -6.40 3.80
C GLY A 105 7.07 -7.14 2.63
N ILE A 106 8.38 -7.01 2.46
CA ILE A 106 9.19 -7.78 1.51
C ILE A 106 10.39 -8.32 2.27
N GLU A 107 10.29 -9.58 2.71
CA GLU A 107 11.32 -10.25 3.51
C GLU A 107 11.54 -11.69 3.05
N GLU A 108 12.60 -12.31 3.54
CA GLU A 108 12.83 -13.73 3.31
C GLU A 108 11.85 -14.59 4.13
N ASN A 109 11.43 -15.73 3.56
CA ASN A 109 10.47 -16.66 4.17
C ASN A 109 10.85 -18.11 3.87
N GLY A 110 12.12 -18.43 4.06
CA GLY A 110 12.66 -19.74 3.73
C GLY A 110 12.78 -19.99 2.21
N PRO A 111 13.05 -21.24 1.81
CA PRO A 111 13.42 -21.56 0.43
C PRO A 111 12.25 -21.66 -0.54
N TYR A 112 11.02 -21.67 -0.08
CA TYR A 112 9.85 -21.98 -0.90
C TYR A 112 8.92 -20.80 -1.14
N LEU A 113 8.79 -19.88 -0.19
CA LEU A 113 7.90 -18.75 -0.32
C LEU A 113 8.59 -17.56 -0.97
N ALA A 114 7.86 -16.88 -1.86
CA ALA A 114 8.31 -15.60 -2.38
C ALA A 114 8.39 -14.55 -1.27
N THR A 115 9.28 -13.57 -1.43
CA THR A 115 9.53 -12.51 -0.44
C THR A 115 8.32 -11.60 -0.17
N GLY A 116 7.30 -11.63 -1.02
CA GLY A 116 6.07 -10.86 -0.88
C GLY A 116 4.94 -11.54 -0.09
N LYS A 117 5.22 -12.51 0.76
CA LYS A 117 4.26 -13.27 1.57
C LYS A 117 3.17 -12.39 2.20
N HIS A 118 3.58 -11.41 2.97
CA HIS A 118 2.68 -10.51 3.69
C HIS A 118 1.73 -9.74 2.76
N ASN A 119 2.21 -9.34 1.58
CA ASN A 119 1.38 -8.62 0.61
C ASN A 119 0.31 -9.53 0.03
N LEU A 120 0.62 -10.80 -0.29
CA LEU A 120 -0.32 -11.78 -0.84
C LEU A 120 -1.41 -12.16 0.18
N ILE A 121 -1.05 -12.27 1.46
CA ILE A 121 -2.00 -12.51 2.54
C ILE A 121 -2.97 -11.33 2.66
N LEU A 122 -2.46 -10.10 2.64
CA LEU A 122 -3.28 -8.89 2.72
C LEU A 122 -4.15 -8.71 1.47
N GLU A 123 -3.66 -9.09 0.29
CA GLU A 123 -4.43 -9.05 -0.96
C GLU A 123 -5.68 -9.93 -0.87
N ALA A 124 -5.59 -11.06 -0.18
CA ALA A 124 -6.72 -11.94 0.05
C ALA A 124 -7.59 -11.52 1.25
N THR A 125 -7.00 -11.01 2.33
CA THR A 125 -7.74 -10.77 3.58
C THR A 125 -8.41 -9.40 3.65
N CYS A 126 -7.82 -8.33 3.07
CA CYS A 126 -8.39 -6.99 3.19
C CYS A 126 -9.78 -6.85 2.54
N PRO A 127 -10.03 -7.36 1.33
CA PRO A 127 -11.38 -7.33 0.75
C PRO A 127 -12.41 -8.07 1.59
N GLU A 128 -12.06 -9.23 2.15
CA GLU A 128 -12.93 -10.00 3.03
C GLU A 128 -13.26 -9.24 4.34
N ILE A 129 -12.30 -8.50 4.89
CA ILE A 129 -12.54 -7.63 6.05
C ILE A 129 -13.49 -6.50 5.67
N ALA A 130 -13.26 -5.83 4.53
CA ALA A 130 -14.07 -4.73 4.04
C ALA A 130 -15.51 -5.19 3.75
N GLU A 131 -15.71 -6.36 3.15
CA GLU A 131 -17.01 -6.97 2.92
C GLU A 131 -17.76 -7.23 4.23
N LYS A 132 -17.08 -7.82 5.22
CA LYS A 132 -17.68 -8.11 6.54
C LYS A 132 -18.06 -6.83 7.30
N LEU A 133 -17.32 -5.74 7.12
CA LEU A 133 -17.65 -4.44 7.70
C LEU A 133 -18.85 -3.78 7.00
N GLY A 134 -18.97 -3.90 5.68
CA GLY A 134 -20.05 -3.39 4.86
C GLY A 134 -20.00 -1.89 4.55
N ASN A 135 -19.09 -1.14 5.18
CA ASN A 135 -18.88 0.30 4.98
C ASN A 135 -17.41 0.66 4.78
N ALA A 136 -16.60 -0.29 4.33
CA ALA A 136 -15.15 -0.13 4.26
C ALA A 136 -14.60 -0.38 2.86
N LEU A 137 -13.47 0.27 2.56
CA LEU A 137 -12.60 0.01 1.42
C LEU A 137 -11.19 -0.32 1.89
N CYS A 138 -10.38 -0.91 1.00
CA CYS A 138 -8.96 -1.16 1.19
C CYS A 138 -8.15 -0.13 0.42
N ALA A 139 -7.25 0.60 1.08
CA ALA A 139 -6.22 1.38 0.43
C ALA A 139 -5.17 0.46 -0.22
N PRO A 140 -4.37 0.93 -1.19
CA PRO A 140 -3.24 0.18 -1.73
C PRO A 140 -2.34 -0.36 -0.63
N ILE A 141 -1.87 -1.60 -0.77
CA ILE A 141 -1.00 -2.22 0.23
C ILE A 141 0.33 -1.46 0.34
N VAL A 142 0.70 -1.05 1.53
CA VAL A 142 2.02 -0.50 1.84
C VAL A 142 3.01 -1.66 1.91
N LYS A 143 3.71 -1.90 0.80
CA LYS A 143 4.62 -3.06 0.63
C LYS A 143 6.01 -2.84 1.23
N PHE A 144 6.42 -1.60 1.42
CA PHE A 144 7.74 -1.24 1.95
C PHE A 144 7.60 -0.78 3.40
N VAL A 145 8.18 -1.57 4.30
CA VAL A 145 8.04 -1.43 5.76
C VAL A 145 9.39 -1.74 6.42
N PRO A 146 9.57 -1.52 7.73
CA PRO A 146 10.78 -1.95 8.45
C PRO A 146 10.86 -3.48 8.57
N GLU A 147 11.91 -4.08 7.98
CA GLU A 147 12.21 -5.53 8.04
C GLU A 147 13.62 -5.79 8.61
N GLY A 148 14.15 -4.83 9.33
CA GLY A 148 15.49 -4.85 9.93
C GLY A 148 16.29 -3.60 9.62
N ASN A 149 17.45 -3.46 10.27
CA ASN A 149 18.37 -2.35 9.99
C ASN A 149 19.01 -2.54 8.61
N ILE A 150 19.12 -1.43 7.87
CA ILE A 150 19.74 -1.41 6.55
C ILE A 150 21.28 -1.43 6.67
N ASP A 151 21.84 -0.63 7.59
CA ASP A 151 23.27 -0.52 7.82
C ASP A 151 23.58 -0.23 9.30
N PRO A 152 24.32 -1.10 10.02
CA PRO A 152 24.65 -2.48 9.61
C PRO A 152 23.38 -3.33 9.47
N PRO A 153 23.34 -4.31 8.54
CA PRO A 153 22.16 -5.12 8.31
C PRO A 153 21.80 -5.98 9.53
N SER A 154 20.50 -6.11 9.80
CA SER A 154 19.97 -6.97 10.86
C SER A 154 18.60 -7.55 10.48
N GLY A 155 18.13 -8.57 11.20
CA GLY A 155 16.85 -9.22 10.93
C GLY A 155 16.81 -9.79 9.53
N SER A 156 15.70 -9.65 8.83
CA SER A 156 15.52 -10.17 7.47
C SER A 156 16.42 -9.51 6.44
N MET A 157 17.00 -8.33 6.74
CA MET A 157 18.00 -7.67 5.89
C MET A 157 19.32 -8.44 5.73
N LEU A 158 19.55 -9.50 6.50
CA LEU A 158 20.67 -10.43 6.30
C LEU A 158 20.51 -11.32 5.07
N PHE A 159 19.31 -11.38 4.50
CA PHE A 159 18.99 -12.24 3.36
C PHE A 159 18.74 -11.42 2.09
N PRO A 160 19.24 -11.88 0.93
CA PRO A 160 19.03 -11.20 -0.35
C PRO A 160 17.54 -11.13 -0.71
N GLY A 161 17.12 -9.97 -1.23
CA GLY A 161 15.75 -9.74 -1.67
C GLY A 161 14.85 -9.06 -0.63
N THR A 162 15.26 -9.00 0.63
CA THR A 162 14.59 -8.18 1.65
C THR A 162 14.76 -6.71 1.34
N ILE A 163 13.67 -5.94 1.49
CA ILE A 163 13.66 -4.48 1.34
C ILE A 163 13.09 -3.89 2.61
N SER A 164 13.88 -3.07 3.30
CA SER A 164 13.51 -2.43 4.56
C SER A 164 13.46 -0.92 4.44
N LEU A 165 12.55 -0.29 5.14
CA LEU A 165 12.56 1.15 5.41
C LEU A 165 13.11 1.44 6.81
N THR A 166 13.61 2.67 7.00
CA THR A 166 13.79 3.17 8.36
C THR A 166 12.44 3.43 9.01
N GLN A 167 12.36 3.29 10.31
CA GLN A 167 11.15 3.59 11.07
C GLN A 167 10.59 5.00 10.76
N ALA A 168 11.47 6.00 10.70
CA ALA A 168 11.10 7.38 10.40
C ALA A 168 10.48 7.55 9.00
N THR A 169 11.03 6.87 7.98
CA THR A 169 10.48 6.90 6.62
C THR A 169 9.12 6.22 6.56
N TYR A 170 8.97 5.08 7.22
CA TYR A 170 7.70 4.35 7.27
C TYR A 170 6.60 5.16 7.99
N GLU A 171 6.92 5.75 9.14
CA GLU A 171 5.96 6.61 9.84
C GLU A 171 5.57 7.85 9.02
N ALA A 172 6.53 8.50 8.33
CA ALA A 172 6.24 9.63 7.45
C ALA A 172 5.30 9.22 6.30
N LEU A 173 5.54 8.06 5.68
CA LEU A 173 4.67 7.52 4.63
C LEU A 173 3.25 7.30 5.14
N LEU A 174 3.08 6.64 6.29
CA LEU A 174 1.76 6.39 6.86
C LEU A 174 1.03 7.67 7.27
N LEU A 175 1.75 8.68 7.79
CA LEU A 175 1.18 10.00 8.12
C LEU A 175 0.59 10.66 6.87
N ASP A 176 1.32 10.66 5.76
CA ASP A 176 0.88 11.29 4.51
C ASP A 176 -0.29 10.53 3.88
N ILE A 177 -0.25 9.19 3.83
CA ILE A 177 -1.34 8.34 3.34
C ILE A 177 -2.60 8.58 4.16
N SER A 178 -2.52 8.49 5.50
CA SER A 178 -3.67 8.67 6.38
C SER A 178 -4.29 10.07 6.25
N SER A 179 -3.46 11.11 6.14
CA SER A 179 -3.92 12.48 5.95
C SER A 179 -4.60 12.69 4.60
N SER A 180 -4.08 12.05 3.55
CA SER A 180 -4.66 12.10 2.21
C SER A 180 -6.03 11.42 2.16
N LEU A 181 -6.18 10.27 2.82
CA LEU A 181 -7.44 9.53 2.88
C LEU A 181 -8.49 10.28 3.71
N LYS A 182 -8.09 10.91 4.82
CA LYS A 182 -8.95 11.82 5.57
C LYS A 182 -9.44 12.97 4.68
N GLN A 183 -8.55 13.60 3.91
CA GLN A 183 -8.89 14.68 2.98
C GLN A 183 -9.86 14.22 1.87
N SER A 184 -9.84 12.94 1.52
CA SER A 184 -10.77 12.34 0.55
C SER A 184 -12.18 12.13 1.11
N GLY A 185 -12.38 12.23 2.44
CA GLY A 185 -13.68 12.14 3.09
C GLY A 185 -13.90 10.90 3.97
N PHE A 186 -12.89 10.02 4.10
CA PHE A 186 -12.97 8.92 5.05
C PHE A 186 -12.89 9.44 6.49
N THR A 187 -13.75 8.90 7.37
CA THR A 187 -13.82 9.30 8.77
C THR A 187 -13.14 8.32 9.72
N ASP A 188 -13.04 7.06 9.34
CA ASP A 188 -12.36 6.03 10.11
C ASP A 188 -11.21 5.45 9.29
N ILE A 189 -9.99 5.81 9.66
CA ILE A 189 -8.76 5.34 9.02
C ILE A 189 -8.18 4.22 9.87
N VAL A 190 -8.11 3.01 9.34
CA VAL A 190 -7.72 1.80 10.06
C VAL A 190 -6.36 1.32 9.55
N LEU A 191 -5.39 1.17 10.45
CA LEU A 191 -4.08 0.60 10.17
C LEU A 191 -4.06 -0.87 10.60
N ILE A 192 -3.74 -1.78 9.68
CA ILE A 192 -3.45 -3.19 9.94
C ILE A 192 -2.10 -3.57 9.35
N GLY A 193 -1.40 -4.52 9.96
CA GLY A 193 -0.07 -4.92 9.50
C GLY A 193 0.21 -6.39 9.70
N ASP A 194 0.77 -7.03 8.67
CA ASP A 194 1.03 -8.47 8.65
C ASP A 194 2.47 -8.86 9.08
N SER A 195 3.42 -7.91 9.12
CA SER A 195 4.78 -8.12 9.62
C SER A 195 4.98 -7.54 11.02
N GLY A 196 5.85 -8.15 11.82
CA GLY A 196 6.22 -7.65 13.15
C GLY A 196 6.88 -6.27 13.12
N GLY A 197 7.62 -5.96 12.06
CA GLY A 197 8.31 -4.68 11.88
C GLY A 197 7.38 -3.48 11.70
N ASN A 198 6.14 -3.69 11.29
CA ASN A 198 5.16 -2.61 11.05
C ASN A 198 4.53 -2.09 12.35
N GLN A 199 4.45 -2.93 13.39
CA GLN A 199 3.55 -2.72 14.53
C GLN A 199 3.83 -1.41 15.28
N SER A 200 5.09 -1.15 15.62
CA SER A 200 5.47 0.04 16.36
C SER A 200 5.22 1.34 15.58
N GLY A 201 5.49 1.34 14.26
CA GLY A 201 5.27 2.51 13.42
C GLY A 201 3.79 2.86 13.27
N MET A 202 2.94 1.87 13.08
CA MET A 202 1.49 2.08 13.06
C MET A 202 0.96 2.63 14.38
N ALA A 203 1.41 2.07 15.51
CA ALA A 203 1.04 2.56 16.84
C ALA A 203 1.45 4.03 17.06
N ASN A 204 2.70 4.39 16.69
CA ASN A 204 3.20 5.74 16.79
C ASN A 204 2.40 6.73 15.91
N VAL A 205 2.10 6.35 14.68
CA VAL A 205 1.31 7.17 13.74
C VAL A 205 -0.11 7.34 14.26
N ALA A 206 -0.75 6.27 14.72
CA ALA A 206 -2.09 6.35 15.29
C ALA A 206 -2.13 7.30 16.50
N ALA A 207 -1.20 7.18 17.44
CA ALA A 207 -1.12 8.06 18.58
C ALA A 207 -0.94 9.53 18.19
N LYS A 208 -0.01 9.82 17.26
CA LYS A 208 0.27 11.18 16.78
C LYS A 208 -0.93 11.81 16.06
N LEU A 209 -1.61 11.05 15.19
CA LEU A 209 -2.77 11.56 14.46
C LEU A 209 -4.01 11.67 15.35
N THR A 210 -4.19 10.79 16.32
CA THR A 210 -5.25 10.94 17.34
C THR A 210 -5.12 12.25 18.08
N GLU A 211 -3.90 12.64 18.49
CA GLU A 211 -3.63 13.91 19.12
C GLU A 211 -3.91 15.10 18.18
N SER A 212 -3.44 15.03 16.95
CA SER A 212 -3.58 16.13 15.99
C SER A 212 -5.01 16.29 15.44
N TRP A 213 -5.80 15.23 15.37
CA TRP A 213 -7.19 15.23 14.87
C TRP A 213 -8.26 15.28 16.00
N ASN A 214 -7.87 15.54 17.24
CA ASN A 214 -8.73 15.47 18.41
C ASN A 214 -10.01 16.32 18.36
N SER A 215 -10.03 17.36 17.52
CA SER A 215 -11.17 18.25 17.29
C SER A 215 -11.88 18.01 15.96
N GLU A 216 -11.47 17.00 15.19
CA GLU A 216 -12.02 16.66 13.88
C GLU A 216 -12.99 15.48 13.96
N SER A 217 -13.78 15.28 12.90
CA SER A 217 -14.68 14.13 12.79
C SER A 217 -13.95 12.84 12.41
N ALA A 218 -12.77 12.94 11.79
CA ALA A 218 -11.98 11.79 11.40
C ALA A 218 -11.17 11.23 12.57
N ARG A 219 -11.07 9.91 12.61
CA ARG A 219 -10.33 9.14 13.61
C ARG A 219 -9.36 8.19 12.93
N ILE A 220 -8.28 7.87 13.61
CA ILE A 220 -7.33 6.84 13.18
C ILE A 220 -7.29 5.72 14.21
N HIS A 221 -7.27 4.48 13.74
CA HIS A 221 -7.29 3.29 14.57
C HIS A 221 -6.12 2.38 14.17
N PHE A 222 -5.29 2.00 15.12
CA PHE A 222 -4.34 0.90 14.93
C PHE A 222 -4.96 -0.38 15.48
N VAL A 223 -5.28 -1.32 14.59
CA VAL A 223 -5.90 -2.61 14.93
C VAL A 223 -4.79 -3.65 15.01
N ARG A 224 -4.17 -3.69 16.18
CA ARG A 224 -3.10 -4.63 16.52
C ARG A 224 -3.55 -6.08 16.37
N GLU A 225 -4.83 -6.34 16.61
CA GLU A 225 -5.46 -7.65 16.63
C GLU A 225 -5.31 -8.39 15.30
N PHE A 226 -5.13 -7.70 14.18
CA PHE A 226 -4.81 -8.34 12.91
C PHE A 226 -3.50 -9.16 12.98
N TYR A 227 -2.50 -8.69 13.73
CA TYR A 227 -1.22 -9.36 13.92
C TYR A 227 -1.22 -10.18 15.21
N ASP A 228 -1.39 -9.56 16.34
CA ASP A 228 -1.30 -10.14 17.67
C ASP A 228 -2.59 -9.79 18.47
N PRO A 229 -3.46 -10.78 18.77
CA PRO A 229 -3.25 -12.23 18.66
C PRO A 229 -3.74 -12.88 17.35
N GLY A 230 -4.00 -12.14 16.28
CA GLY A 230 -4.61 -12.67 15.05
C GLY A 230 -3.83 -13.81 14.39
N TRP A 231 -2.52 -13.77 14.46
CA TRP A 231 -1.66 -14.85 13.99
C TRP A 231 -1.88 -16.12 14.81
N GLU A 232 -1.71 -16.04 16.13
CA GLU A 232 -1.93 -17.16 17.03
C GLU A 232 -3.36 -17.70 16.97
N ALA A 233 -4.36 -16.80 16.85
CA ALA A 233 -5.76 -17.19 16.71
C ALA A 233 -6.00 -17.99 15.42
N THR A 234 -5.36 -17.61 14.31
CA THR A 234 -5.46 -18.34 13.02
C THR A 234 -4.79 -19.72 13.11
N GLU A 235 -3.63 -19.80 13.73
CA GLU A 235 -2.95 -21.08 14.01
C GLU A 235 -3.82 -21.99 14.87
N GLN A 236 -4.34 -21.49 15.98
CA GLN A 236 -5.24 -22.25 16.88
C GLN A 236 -6.52 -22.70 16.18
N TYR A 237 -7.11 -21.86 15.32
CA TYR A 237 -8.26 -22.24 14.50
C TYR A 237 -7.90 -23.41 13.57
N THR A 238 -6.72 -23.35 12.93
CA THR A 238 -6.21 -24.38 12.03
C THR A 238 -6.05 -25.70 12.76
N GLU A 239 -5.49 -25.69 13.95
CA GLU A 239 -5.30 -26.90 14.75
C GLU A 239 -6.59 -27.47 15.33
N ARG A 240 -7.39 -26.62 15.97
CA ARG A 240 -8.54 -27.09 16.79
C ARG A 240 -9.80 -27.31 15.97
N GLU A 241 -10.08 -26.42 15.03
CA GLU A 241 -11.34 -26.46 14.27
C GLU A 241 -11.17 -27.18 12.93
N LEU A 242 -10.00 -27.06 12.27
CA LEU A 242 -9.74 -27.74 11.02
C LEU A 242 -9.01 -29.09 11.22
N GLY A 243 -8.52 -29.37 12.43
CA GLY A 243 -7.85 -30.62 12.76
C GLY A 243 -6.47 -30.78 12.11
N ILE A 244 -5.83 -29.68 11.75
CA ILE A 244 -4.53 -29.66 11.07
C ILE A 244 -3.48 -29.14 12.04
N ALA A 245 -2.72 -30.06 12.64
CA ALA A 245 -1.61 -29.73 13.53
C ALA A 245 -0.29 -30.06 12.85
N GLU A 246 0.62 -29.09 12.80
CA GLU A 246 1.95 -29.31 12.26
C GLU A 246 2.80 -30.15 13.21
N SER A 247 3.47 -31.15 12.67
CA SER A 247 4.23 -32.11 13.48
C SER A 247 5.60 -31.61 13.92
N ARG A 248 6.06 -30.51 13.31
CA ARG A 248 7.35 -29.85 13.56
C ARG A 248 7.32 -28.44 13.01
N HIS A 249 8.18 -27.58 13.56
CA HIS A 249 8.51 -26.29 12.97
C HIS A 249 9.97 -26.34 12.51
N ASP A 250 10.22 -26.00 11.26
CA ASP A 250 11.57 -26.03 10.68
C ASP A 250 12.32 -24.70 10.83
N GLY A 251 11.66 -23.69 11.38
CA GLY A 251 12.21 -22.36 11.63
C GLY A 251 12.05 -21.38 10.48
N TYR A 252 11.40 -21.81 9.40
CA TYR A 252 10.96 -20.90 8.33
C TYR A 252 9.60 -20.28 8.66
N HIS A 253 9.30 -19.14 8.07
CA HIS A 253 8.00 -18.50 8.21
C HIS A 253 7.00 -19.01 7.15
N ASP A 254 6.92 -20.33 6.98
CA ASP A 254 6.15 -20.97 5.93
C ASP A 254 5.15 -22.03 6.47
N ASP A 255 4.70 -21.87 7.71
CA ASP A 255 3.69 -22.72 8.33
C ASP A 255 2.47 -22.91 7.40
N ILE A 256 1.74 -24.02 7.57
CA ILE A 256 0.66 -24.42 6.66
C ILE A 256 -0.42 -23.34 6.52
N TRP A 257 -0.77 -22.66 7.61
CA TRP A 257 -1.80 -21.63 7.58
C TRP A 257 -1.36 -20.41 6.78
N VAL A 258 -0.10 -19.98 6.87
CA VAL A 258 0.49 -18.89 6.07
C VAL A 258 0.52 -19.27 4.59
N THR A 259 1.10 -20.46 4.31
CA THR A 259 1.30 -20.94 2.94
C THR A 259 -0.03 -21.19 2.23
N ALA A 260 -1.02 -21.79 2.91
CA ALA A 260 -2.33 -22.02 2.34
C ALA A 260 -3.06 -20.69 1.99
N MET A 261 -2.95 -19.66 2.84
CA MET A 261 -3.51 -18.33 2.52
C MET A 261 -2.84 -17.71 1.28
N MET A 262 -1.51 -17.82 1.14
CA MET A 262 -0.82 -17.36 -0.06
C MET A 262 -1.29 -18.08 -1.33
N MET A 263 -1.58 -19.39 -1.24
CA MET A 263 -2.05 -20.20 -2.37
C MET A 263 -3.42 -19.76 -2.88
N VAL A 264 -4.21 -19.07 -2.08
CA VAL A 264 -5.50 -18.50 -2.54
C VAL A 264 -5.28 -17.39 -3.55
N THR A 265 -4.27 -16.56 -3.34
CA THR A 265 -3.92 -15.44 -4.23
C THR A 265 -3.10 -15.94 -5.42
N GLU A 266 -1.98 -16.63 -5.16
CA GLU A 266 -1.07 -17.05 -6.23
C GLU A 266 -0.24 -18.30 -5.83
N PRO A 267 -0.65 -19.51 -6.21
CA PRO A 267 0.03 -20.76 -5.86
C PRO A 267 1.50 -20.82 -6.30
N GLU A 268 1.86 -20.20 -7.42
CA GLU A 268 3.24 -20.19 -7.91
C GLU A 268 4.19 -19.41 -7.00
N GLN A 269 3.68 -18.54 -6.12
CA GLN A 269 4.50 -17.81 -5.15
C GLN A 269 4.93 -18.68 -3.96
N VAL A 270 4.31 -19.86 -3.77
CA VAL A 270 4.78 -20.90 -2.85
C VAL A 270 5.55 -22.02 -3.58
N ARG A 271 5.91 -21.79 -4.83
CA ARG A 271 6.62 -22.77 -5.68
C ARG A 271 5.88 -24.10 -5.77
N TYR A 272 4.54 -24.05 -5.81
CA TYR A 272 3.68 -25.23 -5.73
C TYR A 272 4.08 -26.31 -6.75
N ARG A 273 4.17 -25.95 -8.04
CA ARG A 273 4.51 -26.88 -9.13
C ARG A 273 5.92 -27.48 -8.92
N GLN A 274 6.90 -26.66 -8.63
CA GLN A 274 8.27 -27.10 -8.39
C GLN A 274 8.36 -28.03 -7.16
N ARG A 275 7.56 -27.79 -6.10
CA ARG A 275 7.50 -28.67 -4.91
C ARG A 275 6.90 -30.01 -5.27
N ILE A 276 5.82 -30.07 -6.07
CA ILE A 276 5.25 -31.33 -6.58
C ILE A 276 6.29 -32.11 -7.37
N GLU A 277 6.94 -31.47 -8.37
CA GLU A 277 7.94 -32.11 -9.23
C GLU A 277 9.16 -32.64 -8.43
N ALA A 278 9.55 -31.95 -7.36
CA ALA A 278 10.65 -32.33 -6.51
C ALA A 278 10.28 -33.36 -5.40
N GLY A 279 9.01 -33.72 -5.24
CA GLY A 279 8.56 -34.55 -4.12
C GLY A 279 8.62 -33.86 -2.77
N LEU A 280 8.53 -32.49 -2.75
CA LEU A 280 8.60 -31.64 -1.57
C LEU A 280 7.25 -30.97 -1.24
N ALA A 281 6.14 -31.59 -1.68
CA ALA A 281 4.79 -31.08 -1.51
C ALA A 281 4.26 -31.31 -0.09
N SER A 282 5.02 -30.87 0.92
CA SER A 282 4.60 -30.93 2.32
C SER A 282 5.18 -29.75 3.10
N ILE A 283 4.44 -29.27 4.10
CA ILE A 283 4.85 -28.21 5.02
C ILE A 283 4.74 -28.77 6.42
N ASN A 284 5.86 -28.81 7.15
CA ASN A 284 5.93 -29.28 8.54
C ASN A 284 5.20 -30.64 8.80
N GLY A 285 5.16 -31.49 7.76
CA GLY A 285 4.50 -32.80 7.79
C GLY A 285 3.07 -32.82 7.24
N ILE A 286 2.53 -31.67 6.86
CA ILE A 286 1.20 -31.55 6.22
C ILE A 286 1.39 -31.60 4.70
N ALA A 287 0.70 -32.53 4.03
CA ALA A 287 0.73 -32.62 2.57
C ALA A 287 -0.03 -31.46 1.91
N ILE A 288 0.53 -30.93 0.81
CA ILE A 288 -0.09 -29.91 -0.05
C ILE A 288 -0.13 -30.39 -1.51
N ASP A 289 -0.20 -31.68 -1.73
CA ASP A 289 -0.18 -32.29 -3.06
C ASP A 289 -1.48 -32.13 -3.83
N SER A 290 -2.56 -31.71 -3.19
CA SER A 290 -3.82 -31.28 -3.79
C SER A 290 -3.95 -29.76 -3.75
N LEU A 291 -3.81 -29.10 -4.91
CA LEU A 291 -3.95 -27.65 -5.02
C LEU A 291 -5.33 -27.16 -4.54
N ASP A 292 -6.38 -27.83 -5.02
CA ASP A 292 -7.75 -27.46 -4.67
C ASP A 292 -8.00 -27.54 -3.15
N GLU A 293 -7.51 -28.59 -2.50
CA GLU A 293 -7.64 -28.75 -1.04
C GLU A 293 -6.84 -27.69 -0.28
N ALA A 294 -5.61 -27.40 -0.70
CA ALA A 294 -4.79 -26.37 -0.09
C ALA A 294 -5.39 -24.97 -0.24
N VAL A 295 -5.93 -24.64 -1.42
CA VAL A 295 -6.64 -23.38 -1.67
C VAL A 295 -7.92 -23.29 -0.84
N GLN A 296 -8.71 -24.37 -0.75
CA GLN A 296 -9.92 -24.38 0.12
C GLN A 296 -9.58 -24.21 1.58
N LEU A 297 -8.48 -24.79 2.03
CA LEU A 297 -7.95 -24.62 3.38
C LEU A 297 -7.59 -23.14 3.62
N GLY A 298 -6.83 -22.55 2.72
CA GLY A 298 -6.46 -21.13 2.78
C GLY A 298 -7.66 -20.19 2.84
N ARG A 299 -8.72 -20.48 2.07
CA ARG A 299 -9.98 -19.69 2.11
C ARG A 299 -10.63 -19.71 3.49
N LYS A 300 -10.68 -20.85 4.15
CA LYS A 300 -11.24 -20.95 5.52
C LYS A 300 -10.42 -20.12 6.52
N MET A 301 -9.09 -20.13 6.38
CA MET A 301 -8.21 -19.35 7.25
C MET A 301 -8.35 -17.84 7.00
N ILE A 302 -8.48 -17.42 5.72
CA ILE A 302 -8.75 -16.03 5.35
C ILE A 302 -10.10 -15.58 5.93
N GLU A 303 -11.15 -16.38 5.76
CA GLU A 303 -12.49 -16.08 6.28
C GLU A 303 -12.49 -15.90 7.80
N PHE A 304 -11.81 -16.82 8.52
CA PHE A 304 -11.66 -16.73 9.97
C PHE A 304 -10.92 -15.45 10.39
N ARG A 305 -9.73 -15.21 9.80
CA ARG A 305 -8.89 -14.06 10.13
C ARG A 305 -9.59 -12.75 9.80
N ALA A 306 -10.28 -12.68 8.67
CA ALA A 306 -11.07 -11.52 8.27
C ALA A 306 -12.22 -11.25 9.25
N GLY A 307 -12.94 -12.29 9.71
CA GLY A 307 -13.98 -12.16 10.72
C GLY A 307 -13.45 -11.64 12.05
N PHE A 308 -12.38 -12.26 12.54
CA PHE A 308 -11.69 -11.85 13.77
C PHE A 308 -11.25 -10.37 13.72
N THR A 309 -10.68 -9.95 12.59
CA THR A 309 -10.21 -8.57 12.40
C THR A 309 -11.37 -7.59 12.25
N ALA A 310 -12.43 -7.96 11.50
CA ALA A 310 -13.60 -7.11 11.34
C ALA A 310 -14.30 -6.82 12.69
N ASP A 311 -14.35 -7.81 13.58
CA ASP A 311 -14.90 -7.63 14.93
C ASP A 311 -14.03 -6.65 15.74
N ALA A 312 -12.71 -6.81 15.70
CA ALA A 312 -11.79 -5.87 16.35
C ALA A 312 -11.91 -4.43 15.80
N ILE A 313 -12.08 -4.28 14.48
CA ILE A 313 -12.32 -2.96 13.87
C ILE A 313 -13.66 -2.36 14.36
N ARG A 314 -14.74 -3.14 14.39
CA ARG A 314 -16.04 -2.66 14.92
C ARG A 314 -15.92 -2.17 16.36
N ASP A 315 -15.18 -2.88 17.18
CA ASP A 315 -15.00 -2.53 18.59
C ASP A 315 -14.29 -1.18 18.74
N VAL A 316 -13.25 -0.90 17.95
CA VAL A 316 -12.49 0.38 18.06
C VAL A 316 -13.19 1.54 17.37
N VAL A 317 -13.96 1.31 16.30
CA VAL A 317 -14.72 2.36 15.59
C VAL A 317 -15.97 2.78 16.36
N SER A 318 -16.57 1.88 17.14
CA SER A 318 -17.78 2.15 17.92
C SER A 318 -17.53 2.92 19.22
N ASN A 319 -16.28 3.00 19.69
CA ASN A 319 -15.86 3.69 20.92
C ASN A 319 -15.36 5.12 20.63
#